data_4167fab29830f35c300659ca81e47d3e
#
_entry.id   4167fab29830f35c300659ca81e47d3e
#
_cell.length_a   1.000
_cell.length_b   1.000
_cell.length_c   1.000
_cell.angle_alpha   90.00
_cell.angle_beta   90.00
_cell.angle_gamma   90.00
#
_symmetry.space_group_name_H-M   'P 1'
#
loop_
_entity.id
_entity.type
_entity.pdbx_description
1 polymer ?
#
loop_
_entity_poly.entity_id
_entity_poly.type
_entity_poly.pdbx_seq_one_letter_code
_entity_poly.pdbx_strand_id
1 'polypeptide(L)'
;MYKSPNASSNLTSINGQSLPLRSWVTNFHLLLVVIDPFSHEGSWIINTASRVLSNFTGADCRVGWLVIGDAEQAATFLGPHSDEFITFIDPNGDFVKEVGLTQTPGIIHINQAPKLIAATQGWNPEEWKVIVSGLADHMQWSRPAIPAEGDPTPYQGSRIAGLEENDGEFSILGCGKCSVCRAGKPEKCEAVWVS
;
A
#
# COMPACT_ATOMS: atom_id res chain seq x y z
N MET A 1 -13.36 -6.16 4.65
CA MET A 1 -12.76 -5.33 5.75
C MET A 1 -11.26 -5.57 5.77
N TYR A 2 -10.47 -4.51 5.71
CA TYR A 2 -9.00 -4.61 5.80
C TYR A 2 -8.55 -4.98 7.21
N LYS A 3 -7.44 -5.69 7.31
CA LYS A 3 -6.87 -6.16 8.58
C LYS A 3 -5.34 -6.15 8.54
N SER A 4 -4.71 -6.11 9.71
CA SER A 4 -3.26 -6.22 9.79
C SER A 4 -2.81 -7.62 9.36
N PRO A 5 -1.83 -7.71 8.47
CA PRO A 5 -1.22 -8.99 8.12
C PRO A 5 -0.45 -9.55 9.31
N ASN A 6 -0.12 -10.84 9.23
CA ASN A 6 0.67 -11.47 10.28
C ASN A 6 2.13 -10.95 10.22
N ALA A 7 2.67 -10.57 11.36
CA ALA A 7 4.06 -10.09 11.46
C ALA A 7 5.10 -11.12 10.98
N SER A 8 4.72 -12.39 10.94
CA SER A 8 5.57 -13.50 10.47
C SER A 8 5.35 -13.84 9.00
N SER A 9 4.37 -13.24 8.32
CA SER A 9 4.14 -13.47 6.89
C SER A 9 5.33 -12.97 6.09
N ASN A 10 5.82 -13.81 5.19
CA ASN A 10 6.98 -13.47 4.38
C ASN A 10 6.59 -12.54 3.23
N LEU A 11 7.38 -11.50 3.05
CA LEU A 11 7.45 -10.72 1.82
C LEU A 11 8.74 -11.07 1.10
N THR A 12 8.63 -11.41 -0.17
CA THR A 12 9.78 -11.77 -1.02
C THR A 12 10.02 -10.66 -2.03
N SER A 13 11.22 -10.12 -2.05
CA SER A 13 11.62 -9.13 -3.06
C SER A 13 11.83 -9.79 -4.42
N ILE A 14 11.74 -9.00 -5.48
CA ILE A 14 12.00 -9.46 -6.86
C ILE A 14 13.38 -10.12 -7.02
N ASN A 15 14.35 -9.75 -6.18
CA ASN A 15 15.70 -10.32 -6.14
C ASN A 15 15.80 -11.62 -5.32
N GLY A 16 14.68 -12.16 -4.85
CA GLY A 16 14.61 -13.42 -4.12
C GLY A 16 14.87 -13.32 -2.61
N GLN A 17 15.08 -12.13 -2.06
CA GLN A 17 15.21 -11.97 -0.60
C GLN A 17 13.83 -12.11 0.06
N SER A 18 13.66 -13.15 0.86
CA SER A 18 12.43 -13.44 1.58
C SER A 18 12.62 -13.25 3.08
N LEU A 19 11.89 -12.32 3.67
CA LEU A 19 11.94 -12.02 5.10
C LEU A 19 10.52 -11.85 5.64
N PRO A 20 10.31 -12.13 6.94
CA PRO A 20 9.03 -11.85 7.58
C PRO A 20 8.76 -10.33 7.61
N LEU A 21 7.49 -9.96 7.53
CA LEU A 21 7.03 -8.57 7.54
C LEU A 21 7.68 -7.73 8.65
N ARG A 22 7.76 -8.27 9.87
CA ARG A 22 8.41 -7.58 11.00
C ARG A 22 9.84 -7.13 10.70
N SER A 23 10.59 -7.89 9.89
CA SER A 23 11.96 -7.53 9.52
C SER A 23 12.00 -6.40 8.49
N TRP A 24 11.01 -6.33 7.61
CA TRP A 24 10.90 -5.24 6.63
C TRP A 24 10.51 -3.91 7.27
N VAL A 25 9.75 -3.93 8.37
CA VAL A 25 9.24 -2.71 9.04
C VAL A 25 9.97 -2.37 10.34
N THR A 26 11.07 -3.06 10.68
CA THR A 26 11.79 -2.87 11.97
C THR A 26 12.13 -1.41 12.26
N ASN A 27 12.60 -0.67 11.26
CA ASN A 27 13.07 0.71 11.43
C ASN A 27 12.20 1.74 10.69
N PHE A 28 11.33 1.30 9.78
CA PHE A 28 10.62 2.18 8.85
C PHE A 28 9.17 1.74 8.70
N HIS A 29 8.29 2.71 8.50
CA HIS A 29 6.98 2.41 7.95
C HIS A 29 7.12 1.84 6.53
N LEU A 30 6.12 1.11 6.07
CA LEU A 30 6.08 0.52 4.75
C LEU A 30 4.84 1.03 4.00
N LEU A 31 5.06 1.71 2.89
CA LEU A 31 4.03 2.12 1.96
C LEU A 31 4.18 1.30 0.68
N LEU A 32 3.18 0.52 0.34
CA LEU A 32 3.18 -0.32 -0.86
C LEU A 32 2.02 0.06 -1.78
N VAL A 33 2.31 0.13 -3.06
CA VAL A 33 1.28 0.12 -4.10
C VAL A 33 1.17 -1.31 -4.63
N VAL A 34 -0.04 -1.84 -4.58
CA VAL A 34 -0.37 -3.20 -5.01
C VAL A 34 -0.89 -3.15 -6.44
N ILE A 35 -0.31 -3.95 -7.30
CA ILE A 35 -0.69 -4.05 -8.72
C ILE A 35 -0.77 -5.51 -9.16
N ASP A 36 -1.61 -5.73 -10.18
CA ASP A 36 -1.74 -7.01 -10.85
C ASP A 36 -1.30 -6.85 -12.32
N PRO A 37 -0.23 -7.53 -12.76
CA PRO A 37 0.28 -7.43 -14.12
C PRO A 37 -0.69 -7.98 -15.17
N PHE A 38 -1.70 -8.73 -14.76
CA PHE A 38 -2.71 -9.29 -15.65
C PHE A 38 -3.93 -8.38 -15.82
N SER A 39 -4.01 -7.27 -15.07
CA SER A 39 -5.07 -6.30 -15.21
C SER A 39 -4.65 -5.17 -16.16
N HIS A 40 -5.51 -4.86 -17.13
CA HIS A 40 -5.24 -3.75 -18.07
C HIS A 40 -5.20 -2.41 -17.34
N GLU A 41 -6.08 -2.21 -16.40
CA GLU A 41 -6.19 -0.99 -15.59
C GLU A 41 -5.00 -0.80 -14.65
N GLY A 42 -4.29 -1.87 -14.30
CA GLY A 42 -3.08 -1.81 -13.47
C GLY A 42 -1.98 -0.95 -14.09
N SER A 43 -1.90 -0.88 -15.42
CA SER A 43 -0.91 -0.06 -16.11
C SER A 43 -1.20 1.45 -16.00
N TRP A 44 -2.45 1.85 -15.83
CA TRP A 44 -2.83 3.27 -15.81
C TRP A 44 -2.29 4.02 -14.59
N ILE A 45 -2.12 3.31 -13.48
CA ILE A 45 -1.70 3.92 -12.20
C ILE A 45 -0.17 4.02 -12.06
N ILE A 46 0.62 3.33 -12.87
CA ILE A 46 2.07 3.18 -12.67
C ILE A 46 2.77 4.54 -12.51
N ASN A 47 2.55 5.46 -13.44
CA ASN A 47 3.20 6.78 -13.39
C ASN A 47 2.76 7.59 -12.17
N THR A 48 1.47 7.57 -11.85
CA THR A 48 0.91 8.24 -10.66
C THR A 48 1.48 7.64 -9.38
N ALA A 49 1.50 6.33 -9.28
CA ALA A 49 2.01 5.61 -8.13
C ALA A 49 3.53 5.81 -7.97
N SER A 50 4.31 5.73 -9.05
CA SER A 50 5.75 6.03 -9.02
C SER A 50 6.01 7.44 -8.50
N ARG A 51 5.27 8.45 -8.98
CA ARG A 51 5.36 9.83 -8.48
C ARG A 51 5.04 9.93 -6.98
N VAL A 52 4.01 9.24 -6.52
CA VAL A 52 3.60 9.21 -5.10
C VAL A 52 4.69 8.55 -4.25
N LEU A 53 5.19 7.38 -4.66
CA LEU A 53 6.25 6.67 -3.95
C LEU A 53 7.55 7.47 -3.92
N SER A 54 7.93 8.09 -5.05
CA SER A 54 9.13 8.94 -5.16
C SER A 54 9.15 10.08 -4.15
N ASN A 55 7.99 10.62 -3.79
CA ASN A 55 7.88 11.69 -2.80
C ASN A 55 8.45 11.28 -1.43
N PHE A 56 8.42 9.99 -1.09
CA PHE A 56 8.83 9.48 0.21
C PHE A 56 10.21 8.79 0.22
N THR A 57 10.95 8.77 -0.88
CA THR A 57 12.26 8.08 -0.95
C THR A 57 13.31 8.66 -0.01
N GLY A 58 13.18 9.92 0.38
CA GLY A 58 14.07 10.58 1.36
C GLY A 58 13.50 10.63 2.78
N ALA A 59 12.29 10.11 3.01
CA ALA A 59 11.66 10.07 4.31
C ALA A 59 12.05 8.79 5.07
N ASP A 60 11.78 8.75 6.39
CA ASP A 60 11.94 7.55 7.21
C ASP A 60 10.82 6.53 6.94
N CYS A 61 10.62 6.23 5.66
CA CYS A 61 9.62 5.31 5.15
C CYS A 61 10.20 4.45 4.03
N ARG A 62 9.90 3.16 4.07
CA ARG A 62 10.19 2.25 2.96
C ARG A 62 9.01 2.27 2.00
N VAL A 63 9.29 2.57 0.75
CA VAL A 63 8.27 2.62 -0.31
C VAL A 63 8.55 1.54 -1.35
N GLY A 64 7.50 1.00 -1.95
CA GLY A 64 7.69 -0.05 -2.95
C GLY A 64 6.42 -0.51 -3.64
N TRP A 65 6.64 -1.46 -4.53
CA TRP A 65 5.60 -2.19 -5.24
C TRP A 65 5.32 -3.53 -4.56
N LEU A 66 4.09 -3.97 -4.61
CA LEU A 66 3.69 -5.35 -4.35
C LEU A 66 2.97 -5.87 -5.59
N VAL A 67 3.61 -6.78 -6.31
CA VAL A 67 3.10 -7.31 -7.57
C VAL A 67 2.49 -8.69 -7.35
N ILE A 68 1.25 -8.88 -7.80
CA ILE A 68 0.57 -10.17 -7.77
C ILE A 68 1.03 -10.98 -8.98
N GLY A 69 2.17 -11.61 -8.84
CA GLY A 69 2.87 -12.33 -9.89
C GLY A 69 4.26 -12.75 -9.45
N ASP A 70 4.95 -13.46 -10.31
CA ASP A 70 6.35 -13.84 -10.11
C ASP A 70 7.33 -12.71 -10.49
N ALA A 71 8.62 -12.95 -10.32
CA ALA A 71 9.66 -11.96 -10.56
C ALA A 71 9.75 -11.54 -12.04
N GLU A 72 9.56 -12.46 -12.98
CA GLU A 72 9.60 -12.17 -14.42
C GLU A 72 8.40 -11.32 -14.84
N GLN A 73 7.21 -11.67 -14.35
CA GLN A 73 5.98 -10.92 -14.59
C GLN A 73 6.07 -9.51 -14.01
N ALA A 74 6.59 -9.36 -12.78
CA ALA A 74 6.79 -8.07 -12.14
C ALA A 74 7.79 -7.20 -12.92
N ALA A 75 8.93 -7.75 -13.30
CA ALA A 75 9.94 -7.04 -14.10
C ALA A 75 9.40 -6.61 -15.47
N THR A 76 8.67 -7.49 -16.14
CA THR A 76 8.09 -7.20 -17.45
C THR A 76 7.04 -6.10 -17.36
N PHE A 77 6.16 -6.16 -16.36
CA PHE A 77 5.04 -5.23 -16.22
C PHE A 77 5.50 -3.84 -15.78
N LEU A 78 6.37 -3.77 -14.78
CA LEU A 78 6.87 -2.50 -14.25
C LEU A 78 7.97 -1.88 -15.14
N GLY A 79 8.69 -2.70 -15.90
CA GLY A 79 9.83 -2.22 -16.67
C GLY A 79 10.84 -1.49 -15.77
N PRO A 80 11.28 -0.27 -16.15
CA PRO A 80 12.25 0.50 -15.35
C PRO A 80 11.77 0.81 -13.93
N HIS A 81 10.47 0.90 -13.68
CA HIS A 81 9.93 1.19 -12.36
C HIS A 81 10.19 0.08 -11.32
N SER A 82 10.52 -1.14 -11.77
CA SER A 82 10.88 -2.24 -10.86
C SER A 82 12.16 -1.99 -10.08
N ASP A 83 13.05 -1.16 -10.63
CA ASP A 83 14.35 -0.82 -10.04
C ASP A 83 14.34 0.52 -9.27
N GLU A 84 13.27 1.32 -9.42
CA GLU A 84 13.16 2.62 -8.73
C GLU A 84 12.93 2.46 -7.22
N PHE A 85 12.20 1.41 -6.82
CA PHE A 85 11.84 1.13 -5.44
C PHE A 85 11.99 -0.37 -5.16
N ILE A 86 11.87 -0.75 -3.87
CA ILE A 86 11.77 -2.17 -3.56
C ILE A 86 10.51 -2.74 -4.21
N THR A 87 10.67 -3.85 -4.93
CA THR A 87 9.58 -4.58 -5.54
C THR A 87 9.42 -5.92 -4.84
N PHE A 88 8.25 -6.15 -4.24
CA PHE A 88 7.85 -7.43 -3.68
C PHE A 88 6.98 -8.19 -4.66
N ILE A 89 7.06 -9.51 -4.61
CA ILE A 89 6.25 -10.44 -5.39
C ILE A 89 5.33 -11.24 -4.47
N ASP A 90 4.10 -11.43 -4.91
CA ASP A 90 3.06 -12.19 -4.21
C ASP A 90 2.31 -13.08 -5.22
N PRO A 91 2.96 -14.15 -5.77
CA PRO A 91 2.43 -14.91 -6.91
C PRO A 91 1.06 -15.53 -6.67
N ASN A 92 0.74 -15.84 -5.43
CA ASN A 92 -0.52 -16.47 -5.04
C ASN A 92 -1.52 -15.45 -4.43
N GLY A 93 -1.13 -14.19 -4.27
CA GLY A 93 -1.94 -13.18 -3.60
C GLY A 93 -2.11 -13.44 -2.10
N ASP A 94 -1.22 -14.21 -1.47
CA ASP A 94 -1.37 -14.63 -0.07
C ASP A 94 -1.28 -13.44 0.88
N PHE A 95 -0.32 -12.55 0.67
CA PHE A 95 -0.15 -11.35 1.49
C PHE A 95 -1.31 -10.36 1.27
N VAL A 96 -1.69 -10.16 0.03
CA VAL A 96 -2.82 -9.29 -0.35
C VAL A 96 -4.12 -9.78 0.27
N LYS A 97 -4.34 -11.11 0.28
CA LYS A 97 -5.47 -11.75 0.93
C LYS A 97 -5.47 -11.58 2.44
N GLU A 98 -4.31 -11.66 3.09
CA GLU A 98 -4.18 -11.39 4.53
C GLU A 98 -4.59 -9.96 4.87
N VAL A 99 -4.21 -8.98 4.05
CA VAL A 99 -4.62 -7.58 4.22
C VAL A 99 -6.11 -7.40 3.93
N GLY A 100 -6.70 -8.25 3.09
CA GLY A 100 -8.10 -8.19 2.69
C GLY A 100 -8.37 -7.32 1.47
N LEU A 101 -7.37 -7.11 0.63
CA LEU A 101 -7.54 -6.53 -0.70
C LEU A 101 -8.07 -7.59 -1.67
N THR A 102 -9.00 -7.22 -2.52
CA THR A 102 -9.58 -8.09 -3.55
C THR A 102 -9.54 -7.48 -4.94
N GLN A 103 -9.15 -6.21 -5.02
CA GLN A 103 -9.02 -5.47 -6.27
C GLN A 103 -7.68 -4.73 -6.33
N THR A 104 -7.18 -4.52 -7.53
CA THR A 104 -6.00 -3.71 -7.84
C THR A 104 -6.35 -2.57 -8.82
N PRO A 105 -5.65 -1.44 -8.77
CA PRO A 105 -4.56 -1.15 -7.87
C PRO A 105 -5.03 -1.02 -6.43
N GLY A 106 -4.08 -1.11 -5.47
CA GLY A 106 -4.33 -0.82 -4.08
C GLY A 106 -3.15 -0.06 -3.47
N ILE A 107 -3.39 0.60 -2.36
CA ILE A 107 -2.33 1.20 -1.56
C ILE A 107 -2.49 0.75 -0.11
N ILE A 108 -1.39 0.35 0.52
CA ILE A 108 -1.36 -0.10 1.91
C ILE A 108 -0.23 0.60 2.67
N HIS A 109 -0.54 1.00 3.89
CA HIS A 109 0.40 1.60 4.81
C HIS A 109 0.49 0.76 6.09
N ILE A 110 1.68 0.28 6.41
CA ILE A 110 1.99 -0.56 7.57
C ILE A 110 3.02 0.15 8.42
N ASN A 111 2.84 0.15 9.74
CA ASN A 111 3.78 0.76 10.67
C ASN A 111 4.87 -0.22 11.16
N GLN A 112 5.79 0.28 11.98
CA GLN A 112 6.90 -0.49 12.57
C GLN A 112 6.45 -1.60 13.53
N ALA A 113 5.22 -1.55 14.04
CA ALA A 113 4.63 -2.61 14.87
C ALA A 113 3.85 -3.65 14.06
N PRO A 114 4.26 -3.99 12.83
CA PRO A 114 3.57 -4.68 11.72
C PRO A 114 2.04 -4.55 11.70
N LYS A 115 1.53 -3.34 11.94
CA LYS A 115 0.09 -3.08 11.91
C LYS A 115 -0.29 -2.30 10.67
N LEU A 116 -1.36 -2.71 10.03
CA LEU A 116 -1.99 -1.95 8.96
C LEU A 116 -2.56 -0.65 9.54
N ILE A 117 -2.13 0.48 9.00
CA ILE A 117 -2.61 1.80 9.39
C ILE A 117 -3.76 2.24 8.49
N ALA A 118 -3.60 2.05 7.19
CA ALA A 118 -4.60 2.40 6.19
C ALA A 118 -4.43 1.53 4.95
N ALA A 119 -5.54 1.29 4.25
CA ALA A 119 -5.56 0.63 2.95
C ALA A 119 -6.77 1.10 2.15
N THR A 120 -6.64 1.11 0.84
CA THR A 120 -7.75 1.22 -0.10
C THR A 120 -7.45 0.44 -1.37
N GLN A 121 -8.48 0.12 -2.13
CA GLN A 121 -8.39 -0.56 -3.42
C GLN A 121 -9.09 0.27 -4.50
N GLY A 122 -8.68 0.11 -5.75
CA GLY A 122 -9.04 1.00 -6.84
C GLY A 122 -8.21 2.29 -6.81
N TRP A 123 -8.47 3.14 -7.78
CA TRP A 123 -7.92 4.47 -7.83
C TRP A 123 -8.98 5.50 -7.46
N ASN A 124 -8.98 5.93 -6.20
CA ASN A 124 -9.74 7.07 -5.69
C ASN A 124 -8.75 8.11 -5.16
N PRO A 125 -8.56 9.24 -5.86
CA PRO A 125 -7.59 10.27 -5.45
C PRO A 125 -7.80 10.79 -4.03
N GLU A 126 -9.04 10.93 -3.58
CA GLU A 126 -9.33 11.43 -2.23
C GLU A 126 -8.89 10.44 -1.14
N GLU A 127 -9.13 9.14 -1.34
CA GLU A 127 -8.69 8.11 -0.39
C GLU A 127 -7.17 7.96 -0.38
N TRP A 128 -6.54 7.93 -1.56
CA TRP A 128 -5.08 7.88 -1.67
C TRP A 128 -4.44 9.10 -1.01
N LYS A 129 -4.99 10.29 -1.24
CA LYS A 129 -4.53 11.54 -0.62
C LYS A 129 -4.60 11.49 0.90
N VAL A 130 -5.67 10.92 1.48
CA VAL A 130 -5.80 10.76 2.94
C VAL A 130 -4.68 9.87 3.47
N ILE A 131 -4.42 8.72 2.83
CA ILE A 131 -3.38 7.77 3.25
C ILE A 131 -1.99 8.42 3.22
N VAL A 132 -1.64 9.01 2.08
CA VAL A 132 -0.30 9.58 1.91
C VAL A 132 -0.10 10.88 2.69
N SER A 133 -1.16 11.68 2.92
CA SER A 133 -1.08 12.85 3.77
C SER A 133 -0.84 12.48 5.23
N GLY A 134 -1.53 11.43 5.70
CA GLY A 134 -1.30 10.92 7.04
C GLY A 134 0.13 10.40 7.22
N LEU A 135 0.67 9.67 6.24
CA LEU A 135 2.07 9.25 6.26
C LEU A 135 3.03 10.46 6.26
N ALA A 136 2.78 11.46 5.40
CA ALA A 136 3.59 12.66 5.33
C ALA A 136 3.60 13.43 6.65
N ASP A 137 2.44 13.54 7.31
CA ASP A 137 2.33 14.20 8.62
C ASP A 137 3.12 13.46 9.69
N HIS A 138 3.03 12.11 9.70
CA HIS A 138 3.80 11.29 10.62
C HIS A 138 5.31 11.44 10.41
N MET A 139 5.75 11.48 9.15
CA MET A 139 7.17 11.63 8.79
C MET A 139 7.65 13.09 8.86
N GLN A 140 6.78 14.05 9.14
CA GLN A 140 7.07 15.48 9.01
C GLN A 140 7.64 15.82 7.62
N TRP A 141 7.04 15.24 6.59
CA TRP A 141 7.50 15.27 5.20
C TRP A 141 6.56 16.02 4.28
N SER A 142 7.01 16.32 3.07
CA SER A 142 6.17 16.94 2.04
C SER A 142 5.08 16.00 1.57
N ARG A 143 3.89 16.55 1.28
CA ARG A 143 2.77 15.79 0.75
C ARG A 143 2.83 15.76 -0.78
N PRO A 144 2.67 14.59 -1.42
CA PRO A 144 2.56 14.53 -2.87
C PRO A 144 1.24 15.18 -3.33
N ALA A 145 1.29 15.83 -4.51
CA ALA A 145 0.07 16.34 -5.12
C ALA A 145 -0.80 15.16 -5.61
N ILE A 146 -2.03 15.07 -5.11
CA ILE A 146 -3.04 14.09 -5.53
C ILE A 146 -4.41 14.78 -5.53
N PRO A 147 -5.18 14.76 -6.63
CA PRO A 147 -4.70 14.39 -7.97
C PRO A 147 -3.72 15.41 -8.54
N ALA A 148 -2.95 14.99 -9.55
CA ALA A 148 -2.07 15.86 -10.32
C ALA A 148 -2.41 15.75 -11.80
N GLU A 149 -1.88 16.67 -12.59
CA GLU A 149 -2.02 16.62 -14.04
C GLU A 149 -1.41 15.32 -14.60
N GLY A 150 -2.16 14.64 -15.45
CA GLY A 150 -1.77 13.34 -16.02
C GLY A 150 -2.20 12.12 -15.20
N ASP A 151 -2.76 12.30 -14.01
CA ASP A 151 -3.35 11.19 -13.27
C ASP A 151 -4.60 10.66 -13.99
N PRO A 152 -4.88 9.34 -13.94
CA PRO A 152 -6.07 8.77 -14.54
C PRO A 152 -7.34 9.27 -13.83
N THR A 153 -8.47 9.19 -14.52
CA THR A 153 -9.78 9.39 -13.88
C THR A 153 -10.01 8.29 -12.82
N PRO A 154 -10.73 8.56 -11.72
CA PRO A 154 -11.02 7.56 -10.69
C PRO A 154 -11.67 6.29 -11.27
N TYR A 155 -11.26 5.12 -10.79
CA TYR A 155 -11.85 3.82 -11.17
C TYR A 155 -11.75 2.80 -10.03
N GLN A 156 -12.66 1.83 -10.02
CA GLN A 156 -12.74 0.82 -8.95
C GLN A 156 -11.58 -0.19 -8.97
N GLY A 157 -10.92 -0.34 -10.10
CA GLY A 157 -9.90 -1.36 -10.27
C GLY A 157 -10.46 -2.70 -10.75
N SER A 158 -9.54 -3.65 -10.94
CA SER A 158 -9.84 -4.99 -11.42
C SER A 158 -9.73 -6.00 -10.28
N ARG A 159 -10.62 -6.99 -10.32
CA ARG A 159 -10.63 -8.05 -9.29
C ARG A 159 -9.39 -8.94 -9.43
N ILE A 160 -8.78 -9.26 -8.31
CA ILE A 160 -7.68 -10.21 -8.23
C ILE A 160 -8.24 -11.63 -8.39
N ALA A 161 -7.69 -12.39 -9.34
CA ALA A 161 -8.14 -13.73 -9.62
C ALA A 161 -8.02 -14.64 -8.39
N GLY A 162 -9.07 -15.43 -8.11
CA GLY A 162 -9.09 -16.39 -7.00
C GLY A 162 -9.37 -15.80 -5.62
N LEU A 163 -9.63 -14.48 -5.51
CA LEU A 163 -10.05 -13.84 -4.27
C LEU A 163 -11.55 -13.55 -4.28
N GLU A 164 -12.21 -13.82 -3.14
CA GLU A 164 -13.62 -13.50 -2.96
C GLU A 164 -13.85 -11.99 -2.84
N GLU A 165 -15.06 -11.55 -3.17
CA GLU A 165 -15.43 -10.15 -2.98
C GLU A 165 -15.28 -9.73 -1.53
N ASN A 166 -14.55 -8.65 -1.33
CA ASN A 166 -14.57 -7.90 -0.09
C ASN A 166 -15.04 -6.50 -0.48
N ASP A 167 -16.18 -6.07 0.05
CA ASP A 167 -16.67 -4.68 -0.09
C ASP A 167 -15.69 -3.73 0.65
N GLY A 168 -14.43 -3.77 0.23
CA GLY A 168 -13.32 -3.08 0.88
C GLY A 168 -13.58 -1.59 0.98
N GLU A 169 -14.38 -1.24 1.98
CA GLU A 169 -14.58 0.14 2.36
C GLU A 169 -13.25 0.72 2.82
N PHE A 170 -12.89 1.88 2.29
CA PHE A 170 -11.78 2.66 2.78
C PHE A 170 -11.86 2.78 4.30
N SER A 171 -10.82 2.38 4.97
CA SER A 171 -10.78 2.50 6.42
C SER A 171 -9.40 2.90 6.92
N ILE A 172 -9.40 3.85 7.85
CA ILE A 172 -8.25 4.17 8.66
C ILE A 172 -8.38 3.41 9.97
N LEU A 173 -7.41 2.53 10.23
CA LEU A 173 -7.39 1.72 11.43
C LEU A 173 -6.66 2.49 12.53
N GLY A 174 -7.40 3.25 13.32
CA GLY A 174 -6.83 3.97 14.47
C GLY A 174 -6.22 3.05 15.54
N CYS A 175 -5.58 3.65 16.56
CA CYS A 175 -4.95 2.90 17.65
C CYS A 175 -5.94 2.07 18.50
N GLY A 176 -7.25 2.32 18.40
CA GLY A 176 -8.31 1.67 19.15
C GLY A 176 -8.37 2.03 20.65
N LYS A 177 -7.40 2.78 21.16
CA LYS A 177 -7.24 3.05 22.60
C LYS A 177 -7.59 4.48 23.00
N CYS A 178 -7.34 5.46 22.14
CA CYS A 178 -7.63 6.86 22.44
C CYS A 178 -9.13 7.17 22.41
N SER A 179 -9.52 8.30 23.01
CA SER A 179 -10.92 8.74 23.06
C SER A 179 -11.53 8.93 21.67
N VAL A 180 -10.73 9.39 20.72
CA VAL A 180 -11.16 9.66 19.33
C VAL A 180 -11.47 8.36 18.58
N CYS A 181 -10.62 7.33 18.73
CA CYS A 181 -10.88 6.00 18.14
C CYS A 181 -12.10 5.33 18.79
N ARG A 182 -12.26 5.46 20.11
CA ARG A 182 -13.43 4.94 20.82
C ARG A 182 -14.73 5.65 20.44
N ALA A 183 -14.62 6.90 20.00
CA ALA A 183 -15.75 7.68 19.47
C ALA A 183 -16.05 7.40 17.98
N GLY A 184 -15.38 6.42 17.37
CA GLY A 184 -15.60 6.02 15.97
C GLY A 184 -15.03 6.97 14.94
N LYS A 185 -14.00 7.75 15.30
CA LYS A 185 -13.31 8.70 14.40
C LYS A 185 -11.82 8.40 14.29
N PRO A 186 -11.44 7.20 13.82
CA PRO A 186 -10.03 6.78 13.76
C PRO A 186 -9.16 7.68 12.87
N GLU A 187 -9.75 8.36 11.88
CA GLU A 187 -9.08 9.32 11.00
C GLU A 187 -8.49 10.54 11.74
N LYS A 188 -8.99 10.82 12.94
CA LYS A 188 -8.51 11.92 13.82
C LYS A 188 -7.63 11.42 14.96
N CYS A 189 -7.18 10.19 14.90
CA CYS A 189 -6.39 9.58 15.96
C CYS A 189 -4.94 10.06 15.92
N GLU A 190 -4.55 10.89 16.85
CA GLU A 190 -3.15 11.36 16.97
C GLU A 190 -2.16 10.22 17.25
N ALA A 191 -2.59 9.17 17.95
CA ALA A 191 -1.74 8.02 18.29
C ALA A 191 -1.54 7.00 17.16
N VAL A 192 -2.29 7.09 16.05
CA VAL A 192 -2.08 6.23 14.88
C VAL A 192 -0.73 6.50 14.22
N TRP A 193 -0.30 7.75 14.30
CA TRP A 193 0.89 8.26 13.65
C TRP A 193 2.09 8.39 14.59
N VAL A 194 1.90 8.03 15.85
CA VAL A 194 2.97 7.99 16.85
C VAL A 194 3.34 6.52 17.08
N SER A 195 4.50 6.13 16.61
CA SER A 195 5.08 4.79 16.78
C SER A 195 5.47 4.51 18.20
#